data_2dca764736b9d53c12461d1dc0568b54
#
_entry.id   2dca764736b9d53c12461d1dc0568b54
#
_cell.length_a   1.000
_cell.length_b   1.000
_cell.length_c   1.000
_cell.angle_alpha   90.00
_cell.angle_beta   90.00
_cell.angle_gamma   90.00
#
_symmetry.space_group_name_H-M   'P 1'
#
loop_
_entity.id
_entity.type
_entity.pdbx_description
1 polymer ?
#
loop_
_entity_poly.entity_id
_entity_poly.type
_entity_poly.pdbx_seq_one_letter_code
_entity_poly.pdbx_strand_id
1 'polypeptide(L)'
;MQFITFLTEFIKHPKTIGAISPSSKKLAYKMIQPICFETAQCIVELGPGMGSFTKELVKRKKPTTWLILIEHNPNFCEKLRQQFTHEAYVVVINGSAENLKQYIDELHIEKIDYVISGLPFTSLKSEVSCCILNNVKDCLHNGKFITFQYSLVKKAFFQRYFEDISHEKVWINMPPAYVFSCQLGDTRAS
;
A
#
# COMPACT_ATOMS: atom_id res chain seq x y z
N MET A 1 -1.57 21.58 -10.93
CA MET A 1 -0.11 21.49 -11.05
C MET A 1 0.63 21.65 -9.71
N GLN A 2 0.26 22.56 -8.82
CA GLN A 2 0.89 22.76 -7.50
C GLN A 2 0.76 21.59 -6.51
N PHE A 3 -0.29 20.80 -6.61
CA PHE A 3 -0.59 19.71 -5.67
C PHE A 3 0.27 18.45 -5.88
N ILE A 4 0.60 18.13 -7.13
CA ILE A 4 1.49 17.02 -7.49
C ILE A 4 2.92 17.34 -7.01
N THR A 5 3.33 18.59 -7.11
CA THR A 5 4.62 19.07 -6.60
C THR A 5 4.71 18.91 -5.08
N PHE A 6 3.63 19.22 -4.34
CA PHE A 6 3.59 19.06 -2.88
C PHE A 6 3.73 17.59 -2.46
N LEU A 7 3.07 16.67 -3.16
CA LEU A 7 3.13 15.24 -2.82
C LEU A 7 4.51 14.65 -3.14
N THR A 8 5.11 15.03 -4.28
CA THR A 8 6.49 14.67 -4.64
C THR A 8 7.51 15.28 -3.69
N GLU A 9 7.30 16.51 -3.25
CA GLU A 9 8.11 17.18 -2.23
C GLU A 9 7.92 16.53 -0.85
N PHE A 10 6.71 16.14 -0.46
CA PHE A 10 6.43 15.41 0.77
C PHE A 10 7.15 14.06 0.81
N ILE A 11 7.15 13.32 -0.32
CA ILE A 11 7.88 12.05 -0.46
C ILE A 11 9.39 12.29 -0.48
N LYS A 12 9.86 13.37 -1.09
CA LYS A 12 11.29 13.73 -1.18
C LYS A 12 11.86 14.36 0.08
N HIS A 13 11.04 15.13 0.83
CA HIS A 13 11.47 15.89 1.99
C HIS A 13 10.63 15.63 3.26
N PRO A 14 10.62 14.39 3.77
CA PRO A 14 9.81 14.04 4.95
C PRO A 14 10.25 14.76 6.24
N LYS A 15 11.41 15.41 6.23
CA LYS A 15 11.96 16.13 7.40
C LYS A 15 11.31 17.48 7.66
N THR A 16 10.60 18.06 6.70
CA THR A 16 10.02 19.41 6.83
C THR A 16 8.72 19.43 7.64
N ILE A 17 8.12 18.27 7.86
CA ILE A 17 6.92 18.16 8.69
C ILE A 17 7.22 17.14 9.79
N GLY A 18 7.97 17.58 10.78
CA GLY A 18 8.26 16.83 11.99
C GLY A 18 6.99 16.52 12.77
N ALA A 19 6.82 15.28 13.14
CA ALA A 19 5.72 14.63 13.80
C ALA A 19 4.67 14.03 12.82
N ILE A 20 4.34 12.78 13.07
CA ILE A 20 3.20 12.10 12.43
C ILE A 20 1.97 12.94 12.73
N SER A 21 1.50 13.71 11.75
CA SER A 21 0.31 14.54 11.88
C SER A 21 -0.88 13.68 12.32
N PRO A 22 -1.79 14.17 13.17
CA PRO A 22 -3.04 13.46 13.49
C PRO A 22 -3.82 13.03 12.25
N SER A 23 -3.71 13.78 11.15
CA SER A 23 -4.28 13.42 9.84
C SER A 23 -3.67 12.15 9.26
N SER A 24 -2.36 11.94 9.39
CA SER A 24 -1.71 10.72 8.88
C SER A 24 -2.11 9.47 9.68
N LYS A 25 -2.36 9.56 10.99
CA LYS A 25 -2.86 8.46 11.81
C LYS A 25 -4.28 8.04 11.41
N LYS A 26 -5.15 9.00 11.12
CA LYS A 26 -6.52 8.70 10.67
C LYS A 26 -6.55 8.09 9.27
N LEU A 27 -5.71 8.58 8.37
CA LEU A 27 -5.56 7.96 7.07
C LEU A 27 -5.03 6.54 7.20
N ALA A 28 -3.99 6.32 8.03
CA ALA A 28 -3.45 4.98 8.29
C ALA A 28 -4.53 4.04 8.84
N TYR A 29 -5.34 4.50 9.79
CA TYR A 29 -6.46 3.72 10.32
C TYR A 29 -7.45 3.32 9.21
N LYS A 30 -7.83 4.27 8.35
CA LYS A 30 -8.76 4.00 7.24
C LYS A 30 -8.17 3.08 6.18
N MET A 31 -6.87 3.18 5.92
CA MET A 31 -6.16 2.29 4.99
C MET A 31 -6.15 0.83 5.45
N ILE A 32 -6.09 0.59 6.75
CA ILE A 32 -6.01 -0.78 7.29
C ILE A 32 -7.37 -1.32 7.75
N GLN A 33 -8.39 -0.47 7.85
CA GLN A 33 -9.74 -0.87 8.29
C GLN A 33 -10.36 -2.01 7.46
N PRO A 34 -10.15 -2.10 6.12
CA PRO A 34 -10.70 -3.20 5.31
C PRO A 34 -10.01 -4.56 5.53
N ILE A 35 -8.96 -4.64 6.35
CA ILE A 35 -8.18 -5.87 6.59
C ILE A 35 -8.82 -6.70 7.69
N CYS A 36 -9.07 -7.98 7.40
CA CYS A 36 -9.39 -8.97 8.43
C CYS A 36 -8.08 -9.56 8.97
N PHE A 37 -7.56 -9.00 10.05
CA PHE A 37 -6.28 -9.43 10.63
C PHE A 37 -6.34 -10.84 11.22
N GLU A 38 -7.53 -11.32 11.59
CA GLU A 38 -7.76 -12.66 12.11
C GLU A 38 -7.49 -13.76 11.11
N THR A 39 -7.66 -13.47 9.82
CA THR A 39 -7.48 -14.45 8.74
C THR A 39 -6.30 -14.17 7.84
N ALA A 40 -5.79 -12.93 7.83
CA ALA A 40 -4.68 -12.53 6.98
C ALA A 40 -3.41 -13.35 7.27
N GLN A 41 -2.86 -13.97 6.24
CA GLN A 41 -1.60 -14.70 6.26
C GLN A 41 -0.45 -13.93 5.63
N CYS A 42 -0.75 -13.14 4.58
CA CYS A 42 0.23 -12.30 3.90
C CYS A 42 -0.35 -10.92 3.56
N ILE A 43 0.35 -9.88 3.99
CA ILE A 43 0.06 -8.48 3.69
C ILE A 43 1.29 -7.88 3.02
N VAL A 44 1.10 -7.19 1.91
CA VAL A 44 2.17 -6.45 1.21
C VAL A 44 1.89 -4.95 1.30
N GLU A 45 2.90 -4.16 1.61
CA GLU A 45 2.85 -2.70 1.56
C GLU A 45 3.78 -2.18 0.46
N LEU A 46 3.22 -1.49 -0.52
CA LEU A 46 3.93 -0.86 -1.62
C LEU A 46 4.19 0.62 -1.31
N GLY A 47 5.45 1.01 -1.23
CA GLY A 47 5.87 2.37 -0.91
C GLY A 47 5.59 2.76 0.55
N PRO A 48 6.08 2.01 1.55
CA PRO A 48 5.88 2.31 2.98
C PRO A 48 6.49 3.66 3.41
N GLY A 49 7.51 4.15 2.69
CA GLY A 49 8.21 5.37 3.03
C GLY A 49 8.79 5.32 4.45
N MET A 50 8.31 6.21 5.34
CA MET A 50 8.72 6.26 6.75
C MET A 50 7.91 5.31 7.66
N GLY A 51 7.12 4.41 7.11
CA GLY A 51 6.41 3.37 7.84
C GLY A 51 5.16 3.85 8.58
N SER A 52 4.44 4.84 8.05
CA SER A 52 3.22 5.35 8.71
C SER A 52 2.10 4.31 8.78
N PHE A 53 1.87 3.57 7.69
CA PHE A 53 0.90 2.48 7.68
C PHE A 53 1.52 1.21 8.29
N THR A 54 2.79 0.95 8.02
CA THR A 54 3.56 -0.17 8.57
C THR A 54 3.40 -0.29 10.08
N LYS A 55 3.51 0.83 10.81
CA LYS A 55 3.35 0.87 12.28
C LYS A 55 2.00 0.35 12.74
N GLU A 56 0.94 0.70 12.03
CA GLU A 56 -0.40 0.25 12.36
C GLU A 56 -0.64 -1.20 11.92
N LEU A 57 -0.02 -1.65 10.82
CA LEU A 57 -0.04 -3.05 10.38
C LEU A 57 0.66 -3.97 11.38
N VAL A 58 1.88 -3.61 11.80
CA VAL A 58 2.67 -4.38 12.79
C VAL A 58 1.92 -4.55 14.10
N LYS A 59 1.26 -3.48 14.59
CA LYS A 59 0.48 -3.56 15.85
C LYS A 59 -0.70 -4.52 15.80
N ARG A 60 -1.21 -4.84 14.61
CA ARG A 60 -2.47 -5.57 14.44
C ARG A 60 -2.33 -6.91 13.76
N LYS A 61 -1.25 -7.12 12.98
CA LYS A 61 -1.00 -8.41 12.35
C LYS A 61 -0.80 -9.49 13.41
N LYS A 62 -1.15 -10.72 13.10
CA LYS A 62 -0.74 -11.85 13.93
C LYS A 62 0.78 -12.03 13.91
N PRO A 63 1.37 -12.65 14.92
CA PRO A 63 2.80 -12.97 14.91
C PRO A 63 3.25 -13.76 13.68
N THR A 64 2.39 -14.62 13.15
CA THR A 64 2.66 -15.50 11.99
C THR A 64 2.30 -14.89 10.65
N THR A 65 1.65 -13.71 10.60
CA THR A 65 1.32 -13.06 9.35
C THR A 65 2.56 -12.43 8.72
N TRP A 66 2.85 -12.76 7.47
CA TRP A 66 3.87 -12.10 6.68
C TRP A 66 3.48 -10.64 6.40
N LEU A 67 4.41 -9.74 6.63
CA LEU A 67 4.30 -8.33 6.23
C LEU A 67 5.51 -7.99 5.35
N ILE A 68 5.27 -7.82 4.07
CA ILE A 68 6.30 -7.54 3.07
C ILE A 68 6.23 -6.08 2.69
N LEU A 69 7.33 -5.37 2.91
CA LEU A 69 7.49 -3.95 2.63
C LEU A 69 8.36 -3.77 1.39
N ILE A 70 7.81 -3.24 0.31
CA ILE A 70 8.55 -2.98 -0.93
C ILE A 70 8.73 -1.47 -1.08
N GLU A 71 9.99 -1.02 -0.92
CA GLU A 71 10.36 0.40 -0.94
C GLU A 71 11.53 0.63 -1.90
N HIS A 72 11.39 1.63 -2.77
CA HIS A 72 12.40 1.93 -3.76
C HIS A 72 13.60 2.73 -3.19
N ASN A 73 13.34 3.56 -2.18
CA ASN A 73 14.36 4.41 -1.58
C ASN A 73 15.21 3.63 -0.55
N PRO A 74 16.53 3.44 -0.79
CA PRO A 74 17.39 2.65 0.11
C PRO A 74 17.49 3.24 1.51
N ASN A 75 17.43 4.58 1.67
CA ASN A 75 17.48 5.22 2.98
C ASN A 75 16.21 4.95 3.80
N PHE A 76 15.04 4.81 3.14
CA PHE A 76 13.82 4.42 3.83
C PHE A 76 13.84 2.93 4.18
N CYS A 77 14.37 2.08 3.30
CA CYS A 77 14.56 0.67 3.59
C CYS A 77 15.41 0.44 4.83
N GLU A 78 16.53 1.16 4.93
CA GLU A 78 17.43 1.07 6.11
C GLU A 78 16.70 1.45 7.39
N LYS A 79 15.95 2.55 7.40
CA LYS A 79 15.15 2.98 8.55
C LYS A 79 14.06 1.99 8.92
N LEU A 80 13.36 1.41 7.92
CA LEU A 80 12.34 0.40 8.15
C LEU A 80 12.96 -0.87 8.76
N ARG A 81 14.11 -1.33 8.26
CA ARG A 81 14.83 -2.48 8.85
C ARG A 81 15.22 -2.23 10.29
N GLN A 82 15.78 -1.05 10.59
CA GLN A 82 16.13 -0.68 11.97
C GLN A 82 14.88 -0.59 12.87
N GLN A 83 13.79 -0.01 12.38
CA GLN A 83 12.57 0.20 13.15
C GLN A 83 11.85 -1.11 13.48
N PHE A 84 11.89 -2.08 12.57
CA PHE A 84 11.13 -3.34 12.67
C PHE A 84 12.04 -4.58 12.81
N THR A 85 13.29 -4.39 13.25
CA THR A 85 14.30 -5.45 13.36
C THR A 85 13.88 -6.62 14.29
N HIS A 86 13.02 -6.36 15.26
CA HIS A 86 12.54 -7.37 16.22
C HIS A 86 11.17 -7.96 15.84
N GLU A 87 10.59 -7.52 14.73
CA GLU A 87 9.28 -7.97 14.31
C GLU A 87 9.39 -9.24 13.46
N ALA A 88 8.89 -10.34 13.97
CA ALA A 88 8.87 -11.60 13.22
C ALA A 88 7.98 -11.48 11.97
N TYR A 89 8.39 -12.14 10.89
CA TYR A 89 7.67 -12.13 9.60
C TYR A 89 7.48 -10.74 8.98
N VAL A 90 8.38 -9.78 9.29
CA VAL A 90 8.45 -8.49 8.59
C VAL A 90 9.69 -8.52 7.68
N VAL A 91 9.47 -8.37 6.38
CA VAL A 91 10.53 -8.37 5.36
C VAL A 91 10.56 -7.02 4.66
N VAL A 92 11.74 -6.40 4.57
CA VAL A 92 11.94 -5.13 3.86
C VAL A 92 12.76 -5.38 2.60
N ILE A 93 12.12 -5.19 1.45
CA ILE A 93 12.72 -5.33 0.12
C ILE A 93 13.05 -3.94 -0.42
N ASN A 94 14.32 -3.71 -0.78
CA ASN A 94 14.72 -2.53 -1.51
C ASN A 94 14.55 -2.78 -3.01
N GLY A 95 13.44 -2.31 -3.58
CA GLY A 95 13.13 -2.57 -4.97
C GLY A 95 11.91 -1.83 -5.49
N SER A 96 11.61 -2.06 -6.77
CA SER A 96 10.43 -1.49 -7.43
C SER A 96 9.19 -2.31 -7.16
N ALA A 97 8.05 -1.65 -6.93
CA ALA A 97 6.74 -2.29 -6.85
C ALA A 97 6.34 -3.00 -8.17
N GLU A 98 6.97 -2.65 -9.29
CA GLU A 98 6.80 -3.32 -10.59
C GLU A 98 7.28 -4.78 -10.56
N ASN A 99 8.14 -5.15 -9.62
CA ASN A 99 8.68 -6.50 -9.47
C ASN A 99 7.98 -7.31 -8.35
N LEU A 100 6.79 -6.87 -7.91
CA LEU A 100 6.05 -7.53 -6.83
C LEU A 100 5.99 -9.06 -7.01
N LYS A 101 5.57 -9.52 -8.18
CA LYS A 101 5.43 -10.96 -8.44
C LYS A 101 6.74 -11.70 -8.25
N GLN A 102 7.85 -11.20 -8.77
CA GLN A 102 9.17 -11.80 -8.60
C GLN A 102 9.54 -11.95 -7.12
N TYR A 103 9.32 -10.92 -6.30
CA TYR A 103 9.65 -10.98 -4.87
C TYR A 103 8.80 -11.98 -4.11
N ILE A 104 7.53 -12.11 -4.47
CA ILE A 104 6.63 -13.09 -3.85
C ILE A 104 7.03 -14.52 -4.22
N ASP A 105 7.41 -14.74 -5.48
CA ASP A 105 7.91 -16.02 -5.95
C ASP A 105 9.23 -16.41 -5.25
N GLU A 106 10.17 -15.46 -5.09
CA GLU A 106 11.44 -15.65 -4.36
C GLU A 106 11.24 -15.97 -2.86
N LEU A 107 10.21 -15.44 -2.25
CA LEU A 107 9.84 -15.71 -0.86
C LEU A 107 9.01 -16.99 -0.69
N HIS A 108 8.69 -17.68 -1.78
CA HIS A 108 7.83 -18.88 -1.82
C HIS A 108 6.47 -18.66 -1.15
N ILE A 109 5.88 -17.47 -1.36
CA ILE A 109 4.56 -17.12 -0.84
C ILE A 109 3.52 -17.44 -1.90
N GLU A 110 2.62 -18.36 -1.58
CA GLU A 110 1.62 -18.85 -2.54
C GLU A 110 0.52 -17.84 -2.83
N LYS A 111 0.17 -16.98 -1.85
CA LYS A 111 -0.91 -16.00 -2.02
C LYS A 111 -0.73 -14.77 -1.16
N ILE A 112 -1.21 -13.65 -1.65
CA ILE A 112 -1.35 -12.40 -0.91
C ILE A 112 -2.82 -12.19 -0.57
N ASP A 113 -3.12 -11.89 0.69
CA ASP A 113 -4.48 -11.56 1.14
C ASP A 113 -4.77 -10.06 0.99
N TYR A 114 -3.78 -9.21 1.21
CA TYR A 114 -3.93 -7.76 1.12
C TYR A 114 -2.70 -7.09 0.53
N VAL A 115 -2.94 -6.17 -0.40
CA VAL A 115 -1.91 -5.25 -0.88
C VAL A 115 -2.33 -3.83 -0.50
N ILE A 116 -1.49 -3.14 0.27
CA ILE A 116 -1.69 -1.75 0.68
C ILE A 116 -0.69 -0.90 -0.09
N SER A 117 -1.14 0.20 -0.68
CA SER A 117 -0.27 1.04 -1.49
C SER A 117 -0.31 2.50 -1.05
N GLY A 118 0.87 3.02 -0.69
CA GLY A 118 1.14 4.44 -0.51
C GLY A 118 1.55 5.16 -1.79
N LEU A 119 1.55 4.46 -2.93
CA LEU A 119 2.07 5.01 -4.19
C LEU A 119 1.11 6.04 -4.81
N PRO A 120 1.66 7.15 -5.34
CA PRO A 120 0.89 8.23 -5.94
C PRO A 120 0.55 7.91 -7.41
N PHE A 121 -0.44 7.06 -7.66
CA PHE A 121 -0.84 6.65 -9.03
C PHE A 121 -1.20 7.79 -9.96
N THR A 122 -1.54 8.97 -9.43
CA THR A 122 -1.77 10.18 -10.23
C THR A 122 -0.49 10.78 -10.80
N SER A 123 0.67 10.47 -10.21
CA SER A 123 2.00 11.01 -10.58
C SER A 123 2.90 9.99 -11.26
N LEU A 124 2.58 8.70 -11.12
CA LEU A 124 3.32 7.65 -11.81
C LEU A 124 3.03 7.65 -13.30
N LYS A 125 4.02 7.27 -14.11
CA LYS A 125 3.80 7.00 -15.54
C LYS A 125 2.77 5.89 -15.72
N SER A 126 1.99 5.97 -16.80
CA SER A 126 0.94 4.98 -17.06
C SER A 126 1.46 3.57 -17.14
N GLU A 127 2.61 3.37 -17.79
CA GLU A 127 3.26 2.06 -17.97
C GLU A 127 3.62 1.43 -16.62
N VAL A 128 4.23 2.23 -15.72
CA VAL A 128 4.58 1.82 -14.35
C VAL A 128 3.33 1.46 -13.56
N SER A 129 2.29 2.31 -13.63
CA SER A 129 1.02 2.06 -12.95
C SER A 129 0.33 0.79 -13.45
N CYS A 130 0.34 0.55 -14.76
CA CYS A 130 -0.21 -0.66 -15.37
C CYS A 130 0.58 -1.92 -14.93
N CYS A 131 1.90 -1.86 -14.96
CA CYS A 131 2.76 -2.94 -14.52
C CYS A 131 2.49 -3.34 -13.07
N ILE A 132 2.46 -2.34 -12.16
CA ILE A 132 2.16 -2.57 -10.75
C ILE A 132 0.79 -3.22 -10.56
N LEU A 133 -0.27 -2.69 -11.20
CA LEU A 133 -1.63 -3.21 -11.00
C LEU A 133 -1.83 -4.60 -11.61
N ASN A 134 -1.16 -4.93 -12.72
CA ASN A 134 -1.14 -6.28 -13.26
C ASN A 134 -0.50 -7.26 -12.26
N ASN A 135 0.67 -6.93 -11.72
CA ASN A 135 1.33 -7.76 -10.70
C ASN A 135 0.46 -7.92 -9.44
N VAL A 136 -0.19 -6.82 -8.99
CA VAL A 136 -1.12 -6.90 -7.86
C VAL A 136 -2.27 -7.85 -8.17
N LYS A 137 -2.88 -7.74 -9.36
CA LYS A 137 -3.98 -8.61 -9.79
C LYS A 137 -3.55 -10.08 -9.84
N ASP A 138 -2.36 -10.35 -10.38
CA ASP A 138 -1.84 -11.71 -10.55
C ASP A 138 -1.47 -12.39 -9.21
N CYS A 139 -1.04 -11.61 -8.22
CA CYS A 139 -0.66 -12.12 -6.89
C CYS A 139 -1.80 -12.13 -5.87
N LEU A 140 -2.83 -11.31 -6.09
CA LEU A 140 -3.95 -11.15 -5.18
C LEU A 140 -5.02 -12.21 -5.49
N HIS A 141 -5.32 -13.10 -4.55
CA HIS A 141 -6.36 -14.11 -4.76
C HIS A 141 -7.76 -13.51 -4.49
N ASN A 142 -8.41 -13.89 -3.39
CA ASN A 142 -9.69 -13.30 -2.96
C ASN A 142 -9.51 -12.12 -2.00
N GLY A 143 -8.35 -11.49 -2.07
CA GLY A 143 -7.96 -10.40 -1.16
C GLY A 143 -8.34 -9.02 -1.68
N LYS A 144 -7.79 -7.99 -1.04
CA LYS A 144 -8.08 -6.59 -1.40
C LYS A 144 -6.81 -5.81 -1.71
N PHE A 145 -6.88 -5.01 -2.77
CA PHE A 145 -5.95 -3.91 -3.01
C PHE A 145 -6.50 -2.64 -2.39
N ILE A 146 -5.74 -2.04 -1.47
CA ILE A 146 -6.14 -0.84 -0.73
C ILE A 146 -5.15 0.27 -1.04
N THR A 147 -5.63 1.39 -1.52
CA THR A 147 -4.79 2.55 -1.84
C THR A 147 -5.49 3.85 -1.49
N PHE A 148 -4.75 4.93 -1.36
CA PHE A 148 -5.36 6.24 -1.23
C PHE A 148 -4.92 7.17 -2.36
N GLN A 149 -5.82 8.07 -2.74
CA GLN A 149 -5.56 9.13 -3.72
C GLN A 149 -6.21 10.43 -3.22
N TYR A 150 -5.66 11.56 -3.65
CA TYR A 150 -6.24 12.88 -3.30
C TYR A 150 -7.36 13.32 -4.23
N SER A 151 -7.71 12.50 -5.22
CA SER A 151 -8.83 12.74 -6.13
C SER A 151 -9.42 11.44 -6.62
N LEU A 152 -10.63 11.50 -7.18
CA LEU A 152 -11.30 10.34 -7.79
C LEU A 152 -10.89 10.09 -9.25
N VAL A 153 -9.96 10.88 -9.81
CA VAL A 153 -9.53 10.79 -11.22
C VAL A 153 -9.07 9.38 -11.61
N LYS A 154 -8.43 8.67 -10.67
CA LYS A 154 -7.96 7.30 -10.93
C LYS A 154 -9.01 6.20 -10.70
N LYS A 155 -10.26 6.53 -10.31
CA LYS A 155 -11.30 5.52 -10.11
C LYS A 155 -11.53 4.69 -11.37
N ALA A 156 -11.76 5.34 -12.51
CA ALA A 156 -11.95 4.66 -13.80
C ALA A 156 -10.71 3.84 -14.23
N PHE A 157 -9.51 4.28 -13.83
CA PHE A 157 -8.28 3.52 -14.08
C PHE A 157 -8.26 2.23 -13.26
N PHE A 158 -8.60 2.27 -11.96
CA PHE A 158 -8.67 1.07 -11.11
C PHE A 158 -9.78 0.11 -11.55
N GLN A 159 -10.92 0.62 -12.07
CA GLN A 159 -12.01 -0.20 -12.62
C GLN A 159 -11.62 -1.08 -13.81
N ARG A 160 -10.47 -0.83 -14.44
CA ARG A 160 -9.92 -1.70 -15.49
C ARG A 160 -9.28 -2.98 -14.96
N TYR A 161 -8.97 -3.02 -13.66
CA TYR A 161 -8.28 -4.12 -13.00
C TYR A 161 -9.14 -4.83 -11.96
N PHE A 162 -10.08 -4.12 -11.35
CA PHE A 162 -10.89 -4.60 -10.23
C PHE A 162 -12.36 -4.36 -10.53
N GLU A 163 -13.19 -5.35 -10.23
CA GLU A 163 -14.63 -5.31 -10.50
C GLU A 163 -15.39 -4.60 -9.37
N ASP A 164 -15.04 -4.89 -8.12
CA ASP A 164 -15.63 -4.22 -6.96
C ASP A 164 -14.69 -3.15 -6.40
N ILE A 165 -15.14 -1.90 -6.41
CA ILE A 165 -14.39 -0.76 -5.91
C ILE A 165 -15.27 0.09 -5.01
N SER A 166 -15.02 0.02 -3.72
CA SER A 166 -15.54 0.97 -2.76
C SER A 166 -14.53 2.10 -2.50
N HIS A 167 -15.01 3.27 -2.09
CA HIS A 167 -14.13 4.35 -1.67
C HIS A 167 -14.76 5.16 -0.53
N GLU A 168 -13.89 5.66 0.35
CA GLU A 168 -14.28 6.51 1.46
C GLU A 168 -13.42 7.78 1.48
N LYS A 169 -14.06 8.94 1.73
CA LYS A 169 -13.36 10.22 1.86
C LYS A 169 -12.90 10.45 3.28
N VAL A 170 -11.61 10.73 3.46
CA VAL A 170 -10.98 11.06 4.74
C VAL A 170 -10.82 12.58 4.85
N TRP A 171 -11.81 13.24 5.42
CA TRP A 171 -11.90 14.70 5.50
C TRP A 171 -10.81 15.35 6.37
N ILE A 172 -10.37 14.66 7.43
CA ILE A 172 -9.42 15.20 8.41
C ILE A 172 -7.97 15.13 7.91
N ASN A 173 -7.75 14.49 6.76
CA ASN A 173 -6.47 14.55 6.07
C ASN A 173 -6.37 15.89 5.33
N MET A 174 -5.28 16.63 5.48
CA MET A 174 -5.07 17.88 4.73
C MET A 174 -3.92 17.67 3.72
N PRO A 175 -4.25 17.66 2.45
CA PRO A 175 -5.60 17.74 1.86
C PRO A 175 -6.42 16.47 2.06
N PRO A 176 -7.77 16.54 1.91
CA PRO A 176 -8.63 15.36 2.01
C PRO A 176 -8.19 14.26 1.05
N ALA A 177 -8.20 13.01 1.51
CA ALA A 177 -7.85 11.85 0.71
C ALA A 177 -9.07 10.94 0.51
N TYR A 178 -9.04 10.15 -0.56
CA TYR A 178 -9.99 9.07 -0.81
C TYR A 178 -9.24 7.75 -0.65
N VAL A 179 -9.70 6.89 0.25
CA VAL A 179 -9.23 5.52 0.39
C VAL A 179 -10.08 4.64 -0.51
N PHE A 180 -9.44 3.91 -1.40
CA PHE A 180 -10.05 2.93 -2.28
C PHE A 180 -9.78 1.54 -1.74
N SER A 181 -10.82 0.70 -1.69
CA SER A 181 -10.73 -0.73 -1.46
C SER A 181 -11.24 -1.44 -2.71
N CYS A 182 -10.33 -2.13 -3.38
CA CYS A 182 -10.54 -2.75 -4.68
C CYS A 182 -10.45 -4.27 -4.53
N GLN A 183 -11.36 -5.01 -5.15
CA GLN A 183 -11.42 -6.46 -5.10
C GLN A 183 -11.61 -7.02 -6.50
N LEU A 184 -11.00 -8.17 -6.75
CA LEU A 184 -11.26 -8.96 -7.96
C LEU A 184 -12.68 -9.52 -7.86
N GLY A 185 -13.37 -9.67 -9.00
CA GLY A 185 -14.67 -10.31 -9.03
C GLY A 185 -14.59 -11.77 -8.56
N ASP A 186 -15.68 -12.27 -8.01
CA ASP A 186 -15.76 -13.67 -7.62
C ASP A 186 -15.63 -14.58 -8.84
N THR A 187 -14.49 -15.21 -8.99
CA THR A 187 -14.26 -16.24 -10.02
C THR A 187 -15.04 -17.54 -9.76
N ARG A 188 -15.99 -17.55 -8.83
CA ARG A 188 -16.80 -18.73 -8.46
C ARG A 188 -18.13 -18.85 -9.20
N ALA A 189 -18.33 -18.11 -10.30
CA ALA A 189 -19.53 -18.19 -11.14
C ALA A 189 -19.14 -18.60 -12.56
N SER A 190 -18.67 -19.83 -12.72
CA SER A 190 -18.68 -20.55 -14.01
C SER A 190 -18.57 -22.05 -13.77
#